data_18f5e0b01fe88030a34c26af958fdb35
#
_entry.id   18f5e0b01fe88030a34c26af958fdb35
#
_cell.length_a   1.000
_cell.length_b   1.000
_cell.length_c   1.000
_cell.angle_alpha   90.00
_cell.angle_beta   90.00
_cell.angle_gamma   90.00
#
_symmetry.space_group_name_H-M   'P 1'
#
loop_
_entity.id
_entity.type
_entity.pdbx_description
1 polymer ?
#
loop_
_entity_poly.entity_id
_entity_poly.type
_entity_poly.pdbx_seq_one_letter_code
_entity_poly.pdbx_strand_id
1 'polypeptide(L)'
;MSRFCWNPNSCEAELNSALHLVASYHGEWISEKNGDSELLFRRGAENEVKVTQKNGRWSVEADSVSGFLRGVSHVFAGVEAKETMPFKTLGVMFDCSRNKVFRLDWMKKTLVKLALMGYNMAMLYTEDTYHLPGEPFFGYMRGAYRMEELKELDVFAKKLGIELIGCIETLGHLEQILAYGEYAKVRDTASVLMVDAPETYLLIEKMILFWKEALSSRRIHIGMDETHDLGRGRYLDRNGYHTGFELFNRHLGRVNQICSENGMNPIIWSDMYFRLGNKEMNYYDLNTKIPQEVRAEIPRNIELCYWDYYSKDAGFYEKFIGLHRDLGFEPVMGSGVWTWRRFWYDHETTRSSLVPCIRACRKSGLKEIFFTLWGDNG
;
A
#
# COMPACT_ATOMS: atom_id res chain seq x y z
N MET A 1 9.39 31.07 15.66
CA MET A 1 9.94 30.13 14.67
C MET A 1 10.25 30.91 13.42
N SER A 2 11.39 30.65 12.78
CA SER A 2 11.75 31.31 11.52
C SER A 2 10.82 30.87 10.41
N ARG A 3 10.37 31.80 9.59
CA ARG A 3 9.57 31.53 8.40
C ARG A 3 10.51 31.43 7.19
N PHE A 4 10.31 30.42 6.36
CA PHE A 4 11.13 30.15 5.18
C PHE A 4 10.45 30.65 3.92
N CYS A 5 11.24 31.01 2.89
CA CYS A 5 10.71 31.35 1.57
C CYS A 5 11.53 30.68 0.47
N TRP A 6 10.90 30.48 -0.67
CA TRP A 6 11.55 29.97 -1.87
C TRP A 6 11.25 30.86 -3.07
N ASN A 7 12.13 30.82 -4.08
CA ASN A 7 11.91 31.47 -5.34
C ASN A 7 11.34 30.45 -6.35
N PRO A 8 10.09 30.60 -6.83
CA PRO A 8 9.49 29.68 -7.79
C PRO A 8 10.28 29.49 -9.08
N ASN A 9 11.00 30.53 -9.51
CA ASN A 9 11.79 30.51 -10.74
C ASN A 9 13.12 29.74 -10.58
N SER A 10 13.50 29.38 -9.36
CA SER A 10 14.76 28.68 -9.06
C SER A 10 14.56 27.19 -8.76
N CYS A 11 13.35 26.66 -8.86
CA CYS A 11 13.06 25.25 -8.67
C CYS A 11 12.25 24.67 -9.82
N GLU A 12 12.32 23.33 -9.96
CA GLU A 12 11.56 22.60 -10.99
C GLU A 12 10.05 22.76 -10.77
N ALA A 13 9.26 22.75 -11.85
CA ALA A 13 7.81 22.99 -11.80
C ALA A 13 7.07 22.00 -10.87
N GLU A 14 7.49 20.72 -10.86
CA GLU A 14 6.91 19.70 -9.98
C GLU A 14 7.16 20.02 -8.51
N LEU A 15 8.41 20.35 -8.15
CA LEU A 15 8.76 20.75 -6.80
C LEU A 15 8.04 22.04 -6.39
N ASN A 16 7.97 23.02 -7.28
CA ASN A 16 7.24 24.26 -7.01
C ASN A 16 5.77 23.99 -6.70
N SER A 17 5.12 23.10 -7.45
CA SER A 17 3.74 22.67 -7.19
C SER A 17 3.59 22.00 -5.81
N ALA A 18 4.55 21.15 -5.43
CA ALA A 18 4.57 20.52 -4.12
C ALA A 18 4.74 21.53 -2.98
N LEU A 19 5.65 22.50 -3.13
CA LEU A 19 5.88 23.55 -2.13
C LEU A 19 4.65 24.45 -1.93
N HIS A 20 3.92 24.77 -2.99
CA HIS A 20 2.63 25.47 -2.86
C HIS A 20 1.61 24.67 -2.06
N LEU A 21 1.55 23.34 -2.26
CA LEU A 21 0.68 22.49 -1.43
C LEU A 21 1.14 22.49 0.03
N VAL A 22 2.44 22.32 0.30
CA VAL A 22 2.97 22.39 1.67
C VAL A 22 2.64 23.75 2.30
N ALA A 23 2.84 24.84 1.58
CA ALA A 23 2.54 26.20 2.07
C ALA A 23 1.04 26.40 2.35
N SER A 24 0.14 25.77 1.63
CA SER A 24 -1.30 25.83 1.89
C SER A 24 -1.72 25.17 3.22
N TYR A 25 -0.91 24.23 3.73
CA TYR A 25 -1.14 23.55 5.01
C TYR A 25 -0.23 24.03 6.15
N HIS A 26 0.91 24.65 5.80
CA HIS A 26 1.96 25.09 6.71
C HIS A 26 2.45 26.52 6.40
N GLY A 27 1.52 27.40 6.03
CA GLY A 27 1.84 28.78 5.64
C GLY A 27 2.48 29.62 6.75
N GLU A 28 2.36 29.19 8.01
CA GLU A 28 3.07 29.78 9.13
C GLU A 28 4.59 29.51 9.08
N TRP A 29 5.03 28.46 8.37
CA TRP A 29 6.42 28.02 8.31
C TRP A 29 7.08 28.34 6.97
N ILE A 30 6.33 28.29 5.86
CA ILE A 30 6.86 28.46 4.51
C ILE A 30 5.92 29.25 3.62
N SER A 31 6.49 30.14 2.79
CA SER A 31 5.76 30.91 1.77
C SER A 31 6.65 31.25 0.59
N GLU A 32 6.04 31.61 -0.54
CA GLU A 32 6.74 31.98 -1.78
C GLU A 32 7.56 33.27 -1.65
N LYS A 33 7.12 34.24 -0.87
CA LYS A 33 7.68 35.62 -0.93
C LYS A 33 8.19 36.22 0.38
N ASN A 34 7.66 35.74 1.51
CA ASN A 34 7.90 36.40 2.80
C ASN A 34 8.45 35.37 3.80
N GLY A 35 9.74 35.39 4.01
CA GLY A 35 10.42 34.52 4.98
C GLY A 35 11.68 35.18 5.52
N ASP A 36 12.09 34.70 6.71
CA ASP A 36 13.32 35.14 7.38
C ASP A 36 14.57 34.50 6.75
N SER A 37 14.38 33.38 6.06
CA SER A 37 15.45 32.60 5.42
C SER A 37 15.02 32.02 4.09
N GLU A 38 15.93 32.09 3.10
CA GLU A 38 15.70 31.55 1.76
C GLU A 38 16.07 30.07 1.67
N LEU A 39 15.20 29.29 0.99
CA LEU A 39 15.42 27.89 0.62
C LEU A 39 15.93 27.81 -0.81
N LEU A 40 17.05 27.13 -0.99
CA LEU A 40 17.63 26.80 -2.28
C LEU A 40 17.51 25.31 -2.53
N PHE A 41 17.09 24.93 -3.74
CA PHE A 41 16.94 23.54 -4.14
C PHE A 41 17.92 23.18 -5.26
N ARG A 42 18.56 22.01 -5.17
CA ARG A 42 19.52 21.53 -6.15
C ARG A 42 19.34 20.04 -6.36
N ARG A 43 19.53 19.57 -7.59
CA ARG A 43 19.61 18.12 -7.85
C ARG A 43 20.80 17.54 -7.10
N GLY A 44 20.52 16.51 -6.31
CA GLY A 44 21.50 15.73 -5.52
C GLY A 44 21.82 14.38 -6.13
N ALA A 45 22.56 13.55 -5.40
CA ALA A 45 22.79 12.16 -5.74
C ALA A 45 21.50 11.34 -5.57
N GLU A 46 21.43 10.23 -6.32
CA GLU A 46 20.31 9.30 -6.24
C GLU A 46 20.11 8.75 -4.82
N ASN A 47 18.88 8.76 -4.35
CA ASN A 47 18.51 8.30 -3.01
C ASN A 47 19.23 9.01 -1.84
N GLU A 48 19.77 10.20 -2.05
CA GLU A 48 20.39 11.01 -0.99
C GLU A 48 19.58 12.29 -0.75
N VAL A 49 19.42 12.65 0.52
CA VAL A 49 18.91 13.95 0.96
C VAL A 49 20.00 14.63 1.76
N LYS A 50 20.39 15.84 1.33
CA LYS A 50 21.39 16.64 2.02
C LYS A 50 20.85 18.04 2.28
N VAL A 51 20.96 18.47 3.52
CA VAL A 51 20.50 19.79 3.99
C VAL A 51 21.65 20.50 4.66
N THR A 52 21.95 21.71 4.20
CA THR A 52 23.02 22.54 4.76
C THR A 52 22.54 23.97 4.95
N GLN A 53 23.13 24.67 5.93
CA GLN A 53 22.88 26.09 6.19
C GLN A 53 24.18 26.89 6.03
N LYS A 54 24.16 27.95 5.22
CA LYS A 54 25.26 28.89 5.07
C LYS A 54 24.75 30.31 4.92
N ASN A 55 25.33 31.27 5.66
CA ASN A 55 25.04 32.70 5.56
C ASN A 55 23.52 33.02 5.65
N GLY A 56 22.80 32.33 6.55
CA GLY A 56 21.36 32.54 6.75
C GLY A 56 20.46 31.91 5.68
N ARG A 57 21.01 31.16 4.72
CA ARG A 57 20.27 30.42 3.68
C ARG A 57 20.36 28.93 3.89
N TRP A 58 19.29 28.23 3.58
CA TRP A 58 19.23 26.78 3.58
C TRP A 58 19.33 26.21 2.17
N SER A 59 20.08 25.15 1.98
CA SER A 59 20.17 24.41 0.71
C SER A 59 19.71 22.98 0.94
N VAL A 60 18.78 22.52 0.09
CA VAL A 60 18.27 21.15 0.06
C VAL A 60 18.72 20.52 -1.27
N GLU A 61 19.46 19.44 -1.20
CA GLU A 61 19.92 18.65 -2.35
C GLU A 61 19.21 17.27 -2.28
N ALA A 62 18.48 16.90 -3.35
CA ALA A 62 17.79 15.62 -3.49
C ALA A 62 17.54 15.28 -4.97
N ASP A 63 17.11 14.06 -5.25
CA ASP A 63 16.85 13.56 -6.61
C ASP A 63 15.36 13.52 -6.98
N SER A 64 14.46 13.65 -5.99
CA SER A 64 13.02 13.46 -6.14
C SER A 64 12.22 14.46 -5.32
N VAL A 65 10.94 14.66 -5.67
CA VAL A 65 10.03 15.54 -4.92
C VAL A 65 9.92 15.09 -3.46
N SER A 66 9.76 13.77 -3.19
CA SER A 66 9.71 13.24 -1.82
C SER A 66 11.01 13.47 -1.06
N GLY A 67 12.17 13.35 -1.72
CA GLY A 67 13.48 13.69 -1.14
C GLY A 67 13.60 15.17 -0.79
N PHE A 68 13.18 16.06 -1.68
CA PHE A 68 13.15 17.50 -1.40
C PHE A 68 12.23 17.86 -0.24
N LEU A 69 11.02 17.30 -0.18
CA LEU A 69 10.09 17.53 0.92
C LEU A 69 10.61 16.97 2.24
N ARG A 70 11.31 15.83 2.23
CA ARG A 70 12.04 15.33 3.39
C ARG A 70 13.10 16.33 3.85
N GLY A 71 13.85 16.90 2.93
CA GLY A 71 14.81 17.97 3.23
C GLY A 71 14.15 19.21 3.83
N VAL A 72 12.99 19.63 3.30
CA VAL A 72 12.20 20.74 3.86
C VAL A 72 11.80 20.46 5.31
N SER A 73 11.47 19.22 5.67
CA SER A 73 11.16 18.89 7.06
C SER A 73 12.36 19.05 8.01
N HIS A 74 13.58 18.78 7.55
CA HIS A 74 14.80 19.07 8.31
C HIS A 74 15.02 20.58 8.48
N VAL A 75 14.76 21.35 7.44
CA VAL A 75 14.80 22.83 7.54
C VAL A 75 13.79 23.34 8.54
N PHE A 76 12.55 22.83 8.57
CA PHE A 76 11.56 23.19 9.57
C PHE A 76 12.03 22.87 11.01
N ALA A 77 12.78 21.78 11.17
CA ALA A 77 13.39 21.40 12.45
C ALA A 77 14.65 22.22 12.79
N GLY A 78 15.18 23.03 11.86
CA GLY A 78 16.42 23.79 12.03
C GLY A 78 17.68 22.90 12.08
N VAL A 79 17.67 21.75 11.37
CA VAL A 79 18.72 20.73 11.45
C VAL A 79 19.36 20.51 10.08
N GLU A 80 20.69 20.61 10.01
CA GLU A 80 21.46 20.10 8.86
C GLU A 80 21.42 18.57 8.86
N ALA A 81 21.34 17.97 7.68
CA ALA A 81 21.21 16.51 7.53
C ALA A 81 21.93 15.99 6.30
N LYS A 82 22.40 14.74 6.39
CA LYS A 82 22.78 13.93 5.26
C LYS A 82 22.19 12.53 5.48
N GLU A 83 21.20 12.17 4.67
CA GLU A 83 20.49 10.90 4.75
C GLU A 83 20.60 10.15 3.44
N THR A 84 20.69 8.82 3.50
CA THR A 84 20.52 7.92 2.36
C THR A 84 19.20 7.20 2.53
N MET A 85 18.32 7.30 1.53
CA MET A 85 17.04 6.59 1.52
C MET A 85 17.28 5.14 1.07
N PRO A 86 17.14 4.15 1.97
CA PRO A 86 17.49 2.76 1.66
C PRO A 86 16.45 2.06 0.79
N PHE A 87 15.24 2.62 0.72
CA PHE A 87 14.11 2.07 -0.03
C PHE A 87 13.75 3.00 -1.20
N LYS A 88 13.52 2.40 -2.36
CA LYS A 88 12.97 3.09 -3.52
C LYS A 88 11.52 3.52 -3.27
N THR A 89 10.77 2.63 -2.61
CA THR A 89 9.38 2.88 -2.20
C THR A 89 9.26 2.79 -0.68
N LEU A 90 8.82 3.87 -0.07
CA LEU A 90 8.46 3.95 1.33
C LEU A 90 6.99 4.37 1.43
N GLY A 91 6.14 3.47 1.91
CA GLY A 91 4.71 3.64 1.84
C GLY A 91 3.94 3.49 3.14
N VAL A 92 2.67 3.88 3.07
CA VAL A 92 1.66 3.63 4.10
C VAL A 92 0.41 3.06 3.45
N MET A 93 -0.20 2.05 4.07
CA MET A 93 -1.53 1.57 3.71
C MET A 93 -2.55 1.98 4.75
N PHE A 94 -3.59 2.66 4.31
CA PHE A 94 -4.71 3.08 5.13
C PHE A 94 -5.84 2.07 5.01
N ASP A 95 -6.29 1.50 6.13
CA ASP A 95 -7.53 0.75 6.18
C ASP A 95 -8.72 1.73 6.08
N CYS A 96 -9.35 1.73 4.93
CA CYS A 96 -10.52 2.55 4.60
C CYS A 96 -11.81 1.71 4.62
N SER A 97 -11.80 0.52 5.23
CA SER A 97 -12.91 -0.42 5.20
C SER A 97 -13.46 -0.75 6.58
N ARG A 98 -12.64 -1.20 7.54
CA ARG A 98 -13.14 -1.81 8.78
C ARG A 98 -13.93 -0.82 9.65
N ASN A 99 -13.28 0.20 10.17
CA ASN A 99 -13.91 1.13 11.11
C ASN A 99 -14.34 2.44 10.49
N LYS A 100 -13.69 2.87 9.39
CA LYS A 100 -13.87 4.22 8.84
C LYS A 100 -13.46 4.30 7.38
N VAL A 101 -14.10 5.22 6.68
CA VAL A 101 -13.60 5.79 5.43
C VAL A 101 -13.10 7.19 5.75
N PHE A 102 -11.84 7.49 5.42
CA PHE A 102 -11.26 8.79 5.74
C PHE A 102 -11.86 9.88 4.88
N ARG A 103 -12.22 10.99 5.49
CA ARG A 103 -12.63 12.20 4.76
C ARG A 103 -11.49 12.72 3.90
N LEU A 104 -11.83 13.24 2.74
CA LEU A 104 -10.87 13.71 1.73
C LEU A 104 -9.92 14.80 2.26
N ASP A 105 -10.47 15.78 3.01
CA ASP A 105 -9.69 16.86 3.63
C ASP A 105 -8.66 16.33 4.63
N TRP A 106 -9.04 15.34 5.44
CA TRP A 106 -8.16 14.71 6.40
C TRP A 106 -7.07 13.89 5.69
N MET A 107 -7.42 13.14 4.65
CA MET A 107 -6.47 12.35 3.87
C MET A 107 -5.43 13.27 3.21
N LYS A 108 -5.84 14.37 2.58
CA LYS A 108 -4.92 15.37 2.01
C LYS A 108 -3.95 15.93 3.04
N LYS A 109 -4.46 16.33 4.22
CA LYS A 109 -3.61 16.80 5.32
C LYS A 109 -2.60 15.74 5.77
N THR A 110 -2.99 14.47 5.77
CA THR A 110 -2.10 13.36 6.13
C THR A 110 -1.05 13.13 5.05
N LEU A 111 -1.42 13.16 3.76
CA LEU A 111 -0.47 13.03 2.65
C LEU A 111 0.61 14.11 2.65
N VAL A 112 0.26 15.36 2.99
CA VAL A 112 1.28 16.43 3.16
C VAL A 112 2.29 16.08 4.26
N LYS A 113 1.82 15.56 5.40
CA LYS A 113 2.71 15.13 6.49
C LYS A 113 3.61 13.96 6.07
N LEU A 114 3.04 12.97 5.39
CA LEU A 114 3.80 11.83 4.87
C LEU A 114 4.86 12.26 3.87
N ALA A 115 4.54 13.17 2.95
CA ALA A 115 5.50 13.72 2.00
C ALA A 115 6.68 14.42 2.70
N LEU A 116 6.40 15.23 3.74
CA LEU A 116 7.44 15.84 4.58
C LEU A 116 8.26 14.81 5.37
N MET A 117 7.75 13.62 5.60
CA MET A 117 8.48 12.50 6.20
C MET A 117 9.26 11.67 5.17
N GLY A 118 9.15 11.99 3.87
CA GLY A 118 9.84 11.29 2.78
C GLY A 118 9.10 10.08 2.22
N TYR A 119 7.83 9.88 2.58
CA TYR A 119 7.00 8.84 1.99
C TYR A 119 6.64 9.20 0.54
N ASN A 120 6.66 8.19 -0.33
CA ASN A 120 6.39 8.34 -1.76
C ASN A 120 5.32 7.36 -2.29
N MET A 121 4.65 6.64 -1.41
CA MET A 121 3.55 5.74 -1.76
C MET A 121 2.48 5.74 -0.67
N ALA A 122 1.21 5.68 -1.07
CA ALA A 122 0.08 5.43 -0.19
C ALA A 122 -0.86 4.42 -0.84
N MET A 123 -1.36 3.45 -0.06
CA MET A 123 -2.39 2.52 -0.50
C MET A 123 -3.69 2.80 0.25
N LEU A 124 -4.81 2.65 -0.45
CA LEU A 124 -6.15 2.69 0.12
C LEU A 124 -6.70 1.27 0.13
N TYR A 125 -6.66 0.63 1.30
CA TYR A 125 -7.29 -0.67 1.48
C TYR A 125 -8.81 -0.50 1.56
N THR A 126 -9.50 -1.14 0.63
CA THR A 126 -10.96 -1.12 0.54
C THR A 126 -11.46 -2.53 0.25
N GLU A 127 -12.50 -2.94 0.93
CA GLU A 127 -13.23 -4.17 0.59
C GLU A 127 -14.33 -3.81 -0.41
N ASP A 128 -15.31 -3.03 0.05
CA ASP A 128 -16.45 -2.57 -0.72
C ASP A 128 -16.68 -1.04 -0.61
N THR A 129 -15.79 -0.30 0.05
CA THR A 129 -16.00 1.11 0.42
C THR A 129 -15.71 2.11 -0.71
N TYR A 130 -16.25 1.82 -1.89
CA TYR A 130 -16.26 2.71 -3.05
C TYR A 130 -17.53 2.49 -3.89
N HIS A 131 -17.98 3.53 -4.57
CA HIS A 131 -19.19 3.48 -5.40
C HIS A 131 -18.92 2.79 -6.73
N LEU A 132 -19.09 1.47 -6.78
CA LEU A 132 -18.90 0.68 -7.99
C LEU A 132 -20.14 0.80 -8.91
N PRO A 133 -20.01 1.28 -10.15
CA PRO A 133 -21.15 1.43 -11.05
C PRO A 133 -21.88 0.10 -11.31
N GLY A 134 -23.20 0.12 -11.15
CA GLY A 134 -24.05 -1.06 -11.31
C GLY A 134 -24.06 -2.03 -10.11
N GLU A 135 -23.35 -1.72 -9.02
CA GLU A 135 -23.28 -2.53 -7.80
C GLU A 135 -23.80 -1.72 -6.60
N PRO A 136 -25.11 -1.68 -6.36
CA PRO A 136 -25.74 -0.74 -5.41
C PRO A 136 -25.39 -1.00 -3.95
N PHE A 137 -24.86 -2.19 -3.62
CA PHE A 137 -24.48 -2.54 -2.26
C PHE A 137 -22.99 -2.34 -1.95
N PHE A 138 -22.18 -1.97 -2.96
CA PHE A 138 -20.80 -1.55 -2.69
C PHE A 138 -20.79 -0.25 -1.89
N GLY A 139 -20.23 -0.32 -0.67
CA GLY A 139 -20.18 0.79 0.27
C GLY A 139 -21.52 1.24 0.82
N TYR A 140 -22.57 0.44 0.65
CA TYR A 140 -23.91 0.80 1.14
C TYR A 140 -23.87 1.08 2.65
N MET A 141 -24.27 2.31 3.03
CA MET A 141 -24.26 2.83 4.40
C MET A 141 -22.87 2.84 5.08
N ARG A 142 -21.77 2.80 4.33
CA ARG A 142 -20.40 2.73 4.86
C ARG A 142 -19.51 3.94 4.54
N GLY A 143 -20.04 4.98 3.90
CA GLY A 143 -19.25 6.18 3.57
C GLY A 143 -18.26 5.98 2.41
N ALA A 144 -18.66 5.20 1.39
CA ALA A 144 -17.84 4.84 0.23
C ALA A 144 -17.29 6.03 -0.56
N TYR A 145 -16.08 5.91 -1.07
CA TYR A 145 -15.47 6.89 -1.97
C TYR A 145 -16.16 6.94 -3.32
N ARG A 146 -16.36 8.15 -3.83
CA ARG A 146 -16.80 8.38 -5.21
C ARG A 146 -15.60 8.46 -6.15
N MET A 147 -15.83 8.20 -7.42
CA MET A 147 -14.81 8.27 -8.47
C MET A 147 -14.09 9.64 -8.48
N GLU A 148 -14.85 10.72 -8.37
CA GLU A 148 -14.34 12.09 -8.41
C GLU A 148 -13.45 12.38 -7.20
N GLU A 149 -13.78 11.86 -6.02
CA GLU A 149 -13.00 12.01 -4.79
C GLU A 149 -11.65 11.29 -4.89
N LEU A 150 -11.64 10.10 -5.48
CA LEU A 150 -10.40 9.35 -5.70
C LEU A 150 -9.52 10.02 -6.75
N LYS A 151 -10.09 10.51 -7.87
CA LYS A 151 -9.36 11.28 -8.89
C LYS A 151 -8.76 12.56 -8.31
N GLU A 152 -9.51 13.27 -7.47
CA GLU A 152 -9.01 14.47 -6.79
C GLU A 152 -7.85 14.14 -5.85
N LEU A 153 -7.96 13.03 -5.11
CA LEU A 153 -6.92 12.57 -4.19
C LEU A 153 -5.65 12.13 -4.95
N ASP A 154 -5.82 11.43 -6.07
CA ASP A 154 -4.70 10.99 -6.93
C ASP A 154 -3.90 12.18 -7.47
N VAL A 155 -4.59 13.17 -8.04
CA VAL A 155 -3.95 14.41 -8.52
C VAL A 155 -3.22 15.13 -7.39
N PHE A 156 -3.80 15.16 -6.19
CA PHE A 156 -3.18 15.78 -5.02
C PHE A 156 -1.94 15.01 -4.56
N ALA A 157 -2.01 13.69 -4.43
CA ALA A 157 -0.90 12.82 -4.02
C ALA A 157 0.27 12.92 -5.01
N LYS A 158 -0.02 12.87 -6.31
CA LYS A 158 0.98 12.98 -7.39
C LYS A 158 1.79 14.29 -7.32
N LYS A 159 1.14 15.42 -7.00
CA LYS A 159 1.83 16.69 -6.80
C LYS A 159 2.83 16.65 -5.64
N LEU A 160 2.62 15.81 -4.65
CA LEU A 160 3.52 15.59 -3.50
C LEU A 160 4.59 14.52 -3.77
N GLY A 161 4.65 13.95 -4.98
CA GLY A 161 5.54 12.84 -5.31
C GLY A 161 5.11 11.52 -4.65
N ILE A 162 3.83 11.37 -4.31
CA ILE A 162 3.26 10.15 -3.73
C ILE A 162 2.45 9.41 -4.80
N GLU A 163 2.80 8.14 -5.07
CA GLU A 163 1.99 7.21 -5.84
C GLU A 163 0.82 6.74 -4.99
N LEU A 164 -0.41 6.90 -5.49
CA LEU A 164 -1.61 6.40 -4.83
C LEU A 164 -2.04 5.10 -5.49
N ILE A 165 -2.17 4.02 -4.70
CA ILE A 165 -2.48 2.66 -5.17
C ILE A 165 -3.78 2.20 -4.52
N GLY A 166 -4.71 1.65 -5.34
CA GLY A 166 -5.89 0.96 -4.82
C GLY A 166 -5.51 -0.41 -4.27
N CYS A 167 -6.04 -0.75 -3.11
CA CYS A 167 -5.95 -2.09 -2.54
C CYS A 167 -7.37 -2.62 -2.33
N ILE A 168 -7.73 -3.62 -3.13
CA ILE A 168 -9.05 -4.24 -3.17
C ILE A 168 -8.96 -5.71 -2.78
N GLU A 169 -10.10 -6.31 -2.50
CA GLU A 169 -10.21 -7.72 -2.23
C GLU A 169 -10.89 -8.44 -3.38
N THR A 170 -10.20 -9.43 -3.96
CA THR A 170 -10.71 -10.17 -5.12
C THR A 170 -11.01 -11.64 -4.84
N LEU A 171 -10.84 -12.10 -3.60
CA LEU A 171 -11.14 -13.48 -3.20
C LEU A 171 -11.71 -13.59 -1.79
N GLY A 172 -10.99 -13.15 -0.75
CA GLY A 172 -11.43 -13.12 0.65
C GLY A 172 -11.95 -11.75 1.10
N HIS A 173 -12.22 -11.59 2.40
CA HIS A 173 -12.58 -10.33 3.07
C HIS A 173 -13.75 -9.54 2.45
N LEU A 174 -14.73 -10.24 1.89
CA LEU A 174 -15.90 -9.63 1.24
C LEU A 174 -17.21 -9.89 1.99
N GLU A 175 -17.13 -10.14 3.30
CA GLU A 175 -18.30 -10.45 4.15
C GLU A 175 -19.41 -9.42 4.00
N GLN A 176 -19.05 -8.16 3.84
CA GLN A 176 -20.03 -7.07 3.80
C GLN A 176 -20.93 -7.18 2.57
N ILE A 177 -20.37 -7.29 1.38
CA ILE A 177 -21.17 -7.42 0.16
C ILE A 177 -21.79 -8.81 0.03
N LEU A 178 -21.06 -9.85 0.44
CA LEU A 178 -21.54 -11.24 0.31
C LEU A 178 -22.72 -11.55 1.24
N ALA A 179 -23.01 -10.70 2.24
CA ALA A 179 -24.21 -10.81 3.04
C ALA A 179 -25.49 -10.54 2.25
N TYR A 180 -25.43 -9.75 1.16
CA TYR A 180 -26.60 -9.41 0.35
C TYR A 180 -26.96 -10.52 -0.67
N GLY A 181 -28.24 -10.73 -0.88
CA GLY A 181 -28.76 -11.76 -1.79
C GLY A 181 -28.35 -11.58 -3.24
N GLU A 182 -28.11 -10.35 -3.67
CA GLU A 182 -27.65 -9.98 -5.00
C GLU A 182 -26.33 -10.65 -5.38
N TYR A 183 -25.44 -10.86 -4.39
CA TYR A 183 -24.15 -11.53 -4.59
C TYR A 183 -24.19 -13.05 -4.34
N ALA A 184 -25.39 -13.63 -4.22
CA ALA A 184 -25.51 -15.07 -3.99
C ALA A 184 -24.84 -15.93 -5.09
N LYS A 185 -24.74 -15.44 -6.34
CA LYS A 185 -24.11 -16.18 -7.44
C LYS A 185 -22.59 -16.22 -7.32
N VAL A 186 -21.99 -15.16 -6.78
CA VAL A 186 -20.53 -15.02 -6.63
C VAL A 186 -20.04 -15.49 -5.27
N ARG A 187 -20.92 -15.88 -4.36
CA ARG A 187 -20.59 -16.29 -3.00
C ARG A 187 -20.32 -17.79 -2.91
N ASP A 188 -19.10 -18.15 -2.51
CA ASP A 188 -18.77 -19.52 -2.06
C ASP A 188 -19.12 -19.69 -0.59
N THR A 189 -18.43 -18.98 0.30
CA THR A 189 -18.68 -18.94 1.74
C THR A 189 -19.17 -17.55 2.18
N ALA A 190 -19.20 -17.29 3.48
CA ALA A 190 -19.61 -15.97 3.99
C ALA A 190 -18.63 -14.84 3.58
N SER A 191 -17.34 -15.16 3.38
CA SER A 191 -16.27 -14.20 3.13
C SER A 191 -15.56 -14.38 1.79
N VAL A 192 -15.72 -15.55 1.12
CA VAL A 192 -14.94 -15.95 -0.04
C VAL A 192 -15.79 -16.01 -1.31
N LEU A 193 -15.25 -15.48 -2.40
CA LEU A 193 -15.86 -15.55 -3.72
C LEU A 193 -15.83 -16.95 -4.32
N MET A 194 -16.83 -17.25 -5.14
CA MET A 194 -16.95 -18.51 -5.90
C MET A 194 -15.92 -18.53 -7.03
N VAL A 195 -14.90 -19.35 -6.90
CA VAL A 195 -13.94 -19.62 -7.99
C VAL A 195 -14.67 -20.28 -9.17
N ASP A 196 -14.19 -20.03 -10.38
CA ASP A 196 -14.74 -20.52 -11.66
C ASP A 196 -16.15 -20.01 -12.04
N ALA A 197 -16.84 -19.27 -11.17
CA ALA A 197 -18.11 -18.66 -11.56
C ALA A 197 -17.87 -17.47 -12.51
N PRO A 198 -18.46 -17.44 -13.71
CA PRO A 198 -18.29 -16.31 -14.64
C PRO A 198 -18.66 -14.97 -14.03
N GLU A 199 -19.70 -14.94 -13.20
CA GLU A 199 -20.19 -13.73 -12.53
C GLU A 199 -19.15 -13.16 -11.55
N THR A 200 -18.32 -14.02 -10.92
CA THR A 200 -17.22 -13.59 -10.06
C THR A 200 -16.21 -12.75 -10.84
N TYR A 201 -15.82 -13.22 -12.01
CA TYR A 201 -14.81 -12.50 -12.81
C TYR A 201 -15.37 -11.26 -13.49
N LEU A 202 -16.66 -11.22 -13.83
CA LEU A 202 -17.34 -10.00 -14.26
C LEU A 202 -17.37 -8.93 -13.16
N LEU A 203 -17.61 -9.33 -11.91
CA LEU A 203 -17.55 -8.43 -10.78
C LEU A 203 -16.12 -7.90 -10.56
N ILE A 204 -15.13 -8.78 -10.54
CA ILE A 204 -13.71 -8.42 -10.37
C ILE A 204 -13.24 -7.48 -11.49
N GLU A 205 -13.64 -7.72 -12.73
CA GLU A 205 -13.30 -6.84 -13.86
C GLU A 205 -13.87 -5.43 -13.64
N LYS A 206 -15.12 -5.29 -13.21
CA LYS A 206 -15.69 -3.98 -12.85
C LYS A 206 -14.88 -3.28 -11.77
N MET A 207 -14.46 -4.02 -10.74
CA MET A 207 -13.65 -3.48 -9.65
C MET A 207 -12.30 -2.96 -10.17
N ILE A 208 -11.60 -3.76 -10.97
CA ILE A 208 -10.30 -3.38 -11.56
C ILE A 208 -10.44 -2.16 -12.48
N LEU A 209 -11.47 -2.13 -13.33
CA LEU A 209 -11.74 -1.00 -14.23
C LEU A 209 -12.03 0.28 -13.47
N PHE A 210 -12.79 0.20 -12.36
CA PHE A 210 -13.05 1.34 -11.51
C PHE A 210 -11.75 1.96 -10.98
N TRP A 211 -10.87 1.15 -10.40
CA TRP A 211 -9.61 1.64 -9.84
C TRP A 211 -8.62 2.09 -10.91
N LYS A 212 -8.59 1.45 -12.08
CA LYS A 212 -7.83 1.90 -13.25
C LYS A 212 -8.25 3.29 -13.71
N GLU A 213 -9.53 3.60 -13.65
CA GLU A 213 -10.06 4.92 -14.01
C GLU A 213 -9.83 5.96 -12.92
N ALA A 214 -9.93 5.55 -11.65
CA ALA A 214 -9.82 6.43 -10.50
C ALA A 214 -8.40 6.95 -10.26
N LEU A 215 -7.37 6.13 -10.51
CA LEU A 215 -5.98 6.42 -10.16
C LEU A 215 -5.05 6.42 -11.38
N SER A 216 -4.00 7.22 -11.30
CA SER A 216 -2.95 7.27 -12.33
C SER A 216 -1.96 6.12 -12.24
N SER A 217 -1.82 5.48 -11.06
CA SER A 217 -1.01 4.28 -10.91
C SER A 217 -1.52 3.13 -11.77
N ARG A 218 -0.60 2.33 -12.28
CA ARG A 218 -0.92 1.05 -12.94
C ARG A 218 -0.68 -0.15 -12.04
N ARG A 219 -0.23 0.07 -10.81
CA ARG A 219 -0.21 -0.95 -9.77
C ARG A 219 -1.57 -1.01 -9.09
N ILE A 220 -2.00 -2.21 -8.74
CA ILE A 220 -3.20 -2.46 -7.96
C ILE A 220 -2.95 -3.64 -7.02
N HIS A 221 -3.24 -3.48 -5.74
CA HIS A 221 -3.20 -4.60 -4.82
C HIS A 221 -4.55 -5.30 -4.86
N ILE A 222 -4.57 -6.58 -5.18
CA ILE A 222 -5.79 -7.37 -5.41
C ILE A 222 -6.15 -8.29 -4.23
N GLY A 223 -5.51 -8.10 -3.08
CA GLY A 223 -5.80 -8.83 -1.84
C GLY A 223 -5.42 -10.30 -1.91
N MET A 224 -6.41 -11.18 -1.80
CA MET A 224 -6.34 -12.66 -1.85
C MET A 224 -5.78 -13.30 -0.58
N ASP A 225 -5.66 -12.58 0.52
CA ASP A 225 -5.20 -13.07 1.82
C ASP A 225 -6.30 -13.79 2.59
N GLU A 226 -5.87 -14.56 3.57
CA GLU A 226 -6.67 -15.18 4.62
C GLU A 226 -7.93 -15.97 4.14
N THR A 227 -7.91 -16.48 2.92
CA THR A 227 -9.01 -17.27 2.33
C THR A 227 -9.08 -18.70 2.91
N HIS A 228 -9.30 -18.79 4.23
CA HIS A 228 -9.16 -20.03 5.00
C HIS A 228 -10.12 -21.15 4.58
N ASP A 229 -11.30 -20.78 4.13
CA ASP A 229 -12.38 -21.68 3.72
C ASP A 229 -12.61 -21.70 2.19
N LEU A 230 -11.56 -21.33 1.43
CA LEU A 230 -11.57 -21.40 -0.04
C LEU A 230 -12.00 -22.77 -0.57
N GLY A 231 -13.07 -22.78 -1.36
CA GLY A 231 -13.64 -23.99 -1.93
C GLY A 231 -14.27 -24.94 -0.89
N ARG A 232 -14.67 -24.44 0.28
CA ARG A 232 -15.28 -25.24 1.35
C ARG A 232 -16.77 -24.95 1.58
N GLY A 233 -17.35 -24.06 0.79
CA GLY A 233 -18.77 -23.74 0.81
C GLY A 233 -19.51 -24.31 -0.39
N ARG A 234 -20.24 -23.45 -1.09
CA ARG A 234 -21.05 -23.81 -2.26
C ARG A 234 -20.22 -24.35 -3.45
N TYR A 235 -18.92 -23.99 -3.49
CA TYR A 235 -18.00 -24.56 -4.47
C TYR A 235 -17.89 -26.07 -4.28
N LEU A 236 -17.69 -26.53 -3.03
CA LEU A 236 -17.60 -27.95 -2.71
C LEU A 236 -18.87 -28.72 -3.10
N ASP A 237 -20.04 -28.13 -2.81
CA ASP A 237 -21.33 -28.75 -3.14
C ASP A 237 -21.54 -28.94 -4.65
N ARG A 238 -21.01 -28.04 -5.46
CA ARG A 238 -21.22 -28.04 -6.92
C ARG A 238 -20.15 -28.79 -7.71
N ASN A 239 -18.89 -28.68 -7.28
CA ASN A 239 -17.74 -29.12 -8.07
C ASN A 239 -16.95 -30.25 -7.41
N GLY A 240 -17.30 -30.62 -6.16
CA GLY A 240 -16.50 -31.55 -5.38
C GLY A 240 -15.25 -30.91 -4.76
N TYR A 241 -14.43 -31.76 -4.21
CA TYR A 241 -13.21 -31.34 -3.52
C TYR A 241 -12.09 -31.00 -4.51
N HIS A 242 -11.51 -29.80 -4.36
CA HIS A 242 -10.27 -29.37 -4.96
C HIS A 242 -9.28 -28.93 -3.89
N THR A 243 -7.98 -28.99 -4.18
CA THR A 243 -6.95 -28.52 -3.24
C THR A 243 -6.92 -27.00 -3.18
N GLY A 244 -6.49 -26.44 -2.04
CA GLY A 244 -6.40 -25.00 -1.88
C GLY A 244 -5.45 -24.35 -2.90
N PHE A 245 -4.31 -24.98 -3.20
CA PHE A 245 -3.37 -24.48 -4.22
C PHE A 245 -3.97 -24.45 -5.61
N GLU A 246 -4.69 -25.51 -5.99
CA GLU A 246 -5.33 -25.57 -7.31
C GLU A 246 -6.34 -24.43 -7.50
N LEU A 247 -7.19 -24.21 -6.49
CA LEU A 247 -8.19 -23.15 -6.56
C LEU A 247 -7.55 -21.76 -6.50
N PHE A 248 -6.57 -21.58 -5.64
CA PHE A 248 -5.88 -20.30 -5.49
C PHE A 248 -5.15 -19.88 -6.76
N ASN A 249 -4.34 -20.79 -7.35
CA ASN A 249 -3.60 -20.49 -8.59
C ASN A 249 -4.53 -20.28 -9.78
N ARG A 250 -5.61 -21.09 -9.89
CA ARG A 250 -6.60 -20.93 -10.97
C ARG A 250 -7.28 -19.57 -10.88
N HIS A 251 -7.70 -19.18 -9.70
CA HIS A 251 -8.31 -17.87 -9.46
C HIS A 251 -7.32 -16.73 -9.76
N LEU A 252 -6.12 -16.80 -9.18
CA LEU A 252 -5.06 -15.82 -9.42
C LEU A 252 -4.73 -15.69 -10.90
N GLY A 253 -4.60 -16.80 -11.62
CA GLY A 253 -4.34 -16.79 -13.07
C GLY A 253 -5.41 -16.02 -13.83
N ARG A 254 -6.69 -16.23 -13.50
CA ARG A 254 -7.80 -15.52 -14.12
C ARG A 254 -7.84 -14.03 -13.78
N VAL A 255 -7.63 -13.67 -12.51
CA VAL A 255 -7.59 -12.25 -12.08
C VAL A 255 -6.39 -11.54 -12.69
N ASN A 256 -5.22 -12.19 -12.72
CA ASN A 256 -4.02 -11.65 -13.39
C ASN A 256 -4.23 -11.43 -14.88
N GLN A 257 -4.97 -12.31 -15.56
CA GLN A 257 -5.34 -12.12 -16.96
C GLN A 257 -6.17 -10.85 -17.12
N ILE A 258 -7.21 -10.64 -16.29
CA ILE A 258 -8.04 -9.43 -16.31
C ILE A 258 -7.18 -8.18 -16.06
N CYS A 259 -6.26 -8.21 -15.08
CA CYS A 259 -5.33 -7.12 -14.84
C CYS A 259 -4.48 -6.82 -16.08
N SER A 260 -3.88 -7.84 -16.69
CA SER A 260 -3.00 -7.71 -17.86
C SER A 260 -3.73 -7.15 -19.09
N GLU A 261 -4.93 -7.65 -19.38
CA GLU A 261 -5.78 -7.16 -20.47
C GLU A 261 -6.17 -5.69 -20.29
N ASN A 262 -6.18 -5.23 -19.04
CA ASN A 262 -6.46 -3.84 -18.66
C ASN A 262 -5.21 -2.99 -18.42
N GLY A 263 -4.00 -3.53 -18.64
CA GLY A 263 -2.73 -2.81 -18.44
C GLY A 263 -2.46 -2.47 -16.97
N MET A 264 -2.93 -3.31 -16.04
CA MET A 264 -2.70 -3.19 -14.61
C MET A 264 -1.68 -4.24 -14.14
N ASN A 265 -0.86 -3.87 -13.17
CA ASN A 265 0.17 -4.72 -12.57
C ASN A 265 -0.29 -5.13 -11.16
N PRO A 266 -0.71 -6.38 -10.94
CA PRO A 266 -1.24 -6.79 -9.66
C PRO A 266 -0.17 -7.06 -8.61
N ILE A 267 -0.47 -6.66 -7.37
CA ILE A 267 0.22 -7.03 -6.13
C ILE A 267 -0.74 -7.93 -5.36
N ILE A 268 -0.26 -9.02 -4.76
CA ILE A 268 -1.05 -9.89 -3.89
C ILE A 268 -0.36 -10.10 -2.54
N TRP A 269 -1.13 -10.38 -1.51
CA TRP A 269 -0.59 -10.93 -0.28
C TRP A 269 -0.10 -12.37 -0.52
N SER A 270 1.07 -12.70 0.01
CA SER A 270 1.72 -13.99 -0.25
C SER A 270 1.38 -15.09 0.77
N ASP A 271 0.69 -14.74 1.85
CA ASP A 271 0.42 -15.58 3.01
C ASP A 271 -0.20 -16.93 2.67
N MET A 272 -1.15 -16.96 1.73
CA MET A 272 -1.83 -18.19 1.36
C MET A 272 -0.91 -19.25 0.75
N TYR A 273 0.15 -18.85 0.04
CA TYR A 273 1.16 -19.81 -0.45
C TYR A 273 1.88 -20.51 0.70
N PHE A 274 2.24 -19.75 1.75
CA PHE A 274 2.91 -20.30 2.92
C PHE A 274 1.95 -21.12 3.77
N ARG A 275 0.74 -20.63 3.99
CA ARG A 275 -0.29 -21.34 4.73
C ARG A 275 -0.66 -22.68 4.08
N LEU A 276 -0.95 -22.69 2.79
CA LEU A 276 -1.33 -23.92 2.06
C LEU A 276 -0.16 -24.89 1.92
N GLY A 277 1.09 -24.41 1.93
CA GLY A 277 2.29 -25.23 1.90
C GLY A 277 2.71 -25.80 3.27
N ASN A 278 2.03 -25.40 4.33
CA ASN A 278 2.33 -25.83 5.70
C ASN A 278 1.29 -26.83 6.20
N LYS A 279 1.74 -27.94 6.79
CA LYS A 279 0.85 -29.02 7.30
C LYS A 279 -0.07 -28.54 8.41
N GLU A 280 0.42 -27.63 9.26
CA GLU A 280 -0.32 -27.04 10.38
C GLU A 280 -1.07 -25.76 10.00
N MET A 281 -1.12 -25.45 8.69
CA MET A 281 -1.72 -24.24 8.18
C MET A 281 -1.16 -22.95 8.82
N ASN A 282 0.15 -22.94 9.15
CA ASN A 282 0.83 -21.81 9.73
C ASN A 282 1.36 -20.86 8.64
N TYR A 283 1.21 -19.55 8.82
CA TYR A 283 1.74 -18.53 7.90
C TYR A 283 3.26 -18.36 8.01
N TYR A 284 3.82 -18.57 9.21
CA TYR A 284 5.18 -18.17 9.56
C TYR A 284 6.05 -19.35 10.00
N ASP A 285 6.10 -20.40 9.18
CA ASP A 285 6.99 -21.54 9.39
C ASP A 285 8.08 -21.57 8.33
N LEU A 286 9.33 -21.45 8.77
CA LEU A 286 10.51 -21.49 7.90
C LEU A 286 10.72 -22.86 7.21
N ASN A 287 10.03 -23.90 7.66
CA ASN A 287 10.09 -25.25 7.05
C ASN A 287 9.00 -25.45 6.00
N THR A 288 8.17 -24.47 5.74
CA THR A 288 7.11 -24.54 4.72
C THR A 288 7.68 -24.90 3.37
N LYS A 289 7.03 -25.87 2.70
CA LYS A 289 7.42 -26.32 1.36
C LYS A 289 6.28 -26.12 0.38
N ILE A 290 6.50 -25.25 -0.59
CA ILE A 290 5.56 -25.06 -1.68
C ILE A 290 6.01 -25.96 -2.83
N PRO A 291 5.18 -26.90 -3.34
CA PRO A 291 5.52 -27.82 -4.41
C PRO A 291 5.98 -27.10 -5.68
N GLN A 292 6.90 -27.72 -6.42
CA GLN A 292 7.47 -27.10 -7.62
C GLN A 292 6.42 -26.81 -8.69
N GLU A 293 5.46 -27.72 -8.87
CA GLU A 293 4.34 -27.57 -9.78
C GLU A 293 3.50 -26.33 -9.43
N VAL A 294 3.22 -26.10 -8.14
CA VAL A 294 2.49 -24.91 -7.66
C VAL A 294 3.27 -23.62 -7.97
N ARG A 295 4.60 -23.63 -7.71
CA ARG A 295 5.49 -22.48 -7.99
C ARG A 295 5.51 -22.14 -9.48
N ALA A 296 5.49 -23.15 -10.36
CA ALA A 296 5.52 -22.96 -11.80
C ALA A 296 4.27 -22.28 -12.34
N GLU A 297 3.14 -22.42 -11.67
CA GLU A 297 1.86 -21.81 -12.05
C GLU A 297 1.69 -20.37 -11.56
N ILE A 298 2.56 -19.88 -10.65
CA ILE A 298 2.48 -18.49 -10.17
C ILE A 298 2.83 -17.53 -11.33
N PRO A 299 1.93 -16.62 -11.74
CA PRO A 299 2.23 -15.65 -12.80
C PRO A 299 3.46 -14.80 -12.47
N ARG A 300 4.36 -14.60 -13.44
CA ARG A 300 5.64 -13.89 -13.20
C ARG A 300 5.54 -12.38 -13.29
N ASN A 301 4.43 -11.85 -13.74
CA ASN A 301 4.13 -10.42 -13.86
C ASN A 301 3.37 -9.86 -12.65
N ILE A 302 3.34 -10.57 -11.53
CA ILE A 302 2.74 -10.10 -10.27
C ILE A 302 3.84 -9.75 -9.27
N GLU A 303 3.48 -8.95 -8.28
CA GLU A 303 4.30 -8.68 -7.10
C GLU A 303 3.74 -9.46 -5.90
N LEU A 304 4.60 -10.16 -5.16
CA LEU A 304 4.22 -10.81 -3.91
C LEU A 304 4.50 -9.88 -2.73
N CYS A 305 3.49 -9.64 -1.91
CA CYS A 305 3.63 -8.87 -0.69
C CYS A 305 3.75 -9.79 0.52
N TYR A 306 4.91 -9.76 1.16
CA TYR A 306 5.14 -10.41 2.45
C TYR A 306 4.67 -9.49 3.57
N TRP A 307 3.68 -9.90 4.34
CA TRP A 307 3.26 -9.17 5.53
C TRP A 307 3.63 -9.94 6.80
N ASP A 308 4.14 -9.22 7.80
CA ASP A 308 4.39 -9.75 9.13
C ASP A 308 4.41 -8.60 10.15
N TYR A 309 3.57 -8.73 11.16
CA TYR A 309 3.38 -7.73 12.21
C TYR A 309 3.83 -8.23 13.59
N TYR A 310 4.29 -9.47 13.69
CA TYR A 310 4.41 -10.22 14.93
C TYR A 310 5.85 -10.58 15.29
N SER A 311 6.68 -10.86 14.30
CA SER A 311 8.06 -11.28 14.50
C SER A 311 8.91 -10.17 15.11
N LYS A 312 9.75 -10.54 16.09
CA LYS A 312 10.63 -9.63 16.82
C LYS A 312 12.10 -9.87 16.53
N ASP A 313 12.39 -10.79 15.62
CA ASP A 313 13.74 -11.19 15.23
C ASP A 313 14.04 -10.83 13.77
N ALA A 314 15.10 -10.03 13.56
CA ALA A 314 15.53 -9.66 12.21
C ALA A 314 15.98 -10.87 11.39
N GLY A 315 16.60 -11.88 12.02
CA GLY A 315 17.03 -13.10 11.35
C GLY A 315 15.85 -13.93 10.82
N PHE A 316 14.69 -13.87 11.49
CA PHE A 316 13.48 -14.50 11.00
C PHE A 316 12.99 -13.81 9.71
N TYR A 317 12.88 -12.48 9.71
CA TYR A 317 12.51 -11.72 8.51
C TYR A 317 13.46 -11.98 7.33
N GLU A 318 14.77 -12.00 7.58
CA GLU A 318 15.79 -12.28 6.54
C GLU A 318 15.56 -13.66 5.90
N LYS A 319 15.31 -14.70 6.70
CA LYS A 319 15.02 -16.05 6.21
C LYS A 319 13.72 -16.11 5.43
N PHE A 320 12.67 -15.43 5.90
CA PHE A 320 11.38 -15.43 5.23
C PHE A 320 11.40 -14.65 3.91
N ILE A 321 12.17 -13.56 3.83
CA ILE A 321 12.52 -12.89 2.56
C ILE A 321 13.21 -13.88 1.61
N GLY A 322 14.14 -14.70 2.15
CA GLY A 322 14.80 -15.78 1.39
C GLY A 322 13.81 -16.77 0.78
N LEU A 323 12.79 -17.19 1.53
CA LEU A 323 11.74 -18.09 1.02
C LEU A 323 10.97 -17.50 -0.16
N HIS A 324 10.69 -16.19 -0.16
CA HIS A 324 10.07 -15.52 -1.31
C HIS A 324 11.00 -15.51 -2.53
N ARG A 325 12.31 -15.29 -2.31
CA ARG A 325 13.31 -15.36 -3.38
C ARG A 325 13.43 -16.77 -3.95
N ASP A 326 13.29 -17.80 -3.11
CA ASP A 326 13.24 -19.20 -3.54
C ASP A 326 11.99 -19.51 -4.39
N LEU A 327 10.90 -18.75 -4.23
CA LEU A 327 9.75 -18.77 -5.14
C LEU A 327 10.03 -18.05 -6.47
N GLY A 328 11.13 -17.31 -6.57
CA GLY A 328 11.52 -16.52 -7.73
C GLY A 328 10.97 -15.09 -7.74
N PHE A 329 10.63 -14.54 -6.55
CA PHE A 329 10.10 -13.19 -6.40
C PHE A 329 10.91 -12.37 -5.41
N GLU A 330 11.16 -11.11 -5.72
CA GLU A 330 11.61 -10.13 -4.75
C GLU A 330 10.37 -9.58 -4.05
N PRO A 331 10.17 -9.81 -2.75
CA PRO A 331 8.92 -9.41 -2.11
C PRO A 331 8.85 -7.90 -1.85
N VAL A 332 7.63 -7.35 -1.93
CA VAL A 332 7.30 -6.09 -1.28
C VAL A 332 7.04 -6.37 0.19
N MET A 333 7.60 -5.58 1.11
CA MET A 333 7.39 -5.80 2.54
C MET A 333 6.25 -4.97 3.09
N GLY A 334 5.24 -5.63 3.64
CA GLY A 334 4.17 -5.04 4.43
C GLY A 334 4.43 -5.23 5.93
N SER A 335 4.82 -4.20 6.66
CA SER A 335 4.91 -4.22 8.12
C SER A 335 3.74 -3.46 8.74
N GLY A 336 3.57 -3.50 10.07
CA GLY A 336 2.39 -2.93 10.71
C GLY A 336 2.70 -1.88 11.76
N VAL A 337 1.91 -0.82 11.73
CA VAL A 337 1.79 0.13 12.84
C VAL A 337 0.55 -0.26 13.63
N TRP A 338 0.74 -0.76 14.83
CA TRP A 338 -0.31 -1.38 15.64
C TRP A 338 -1.38 -0.37 16.07
N THR A 339 -2.42 -0.25 15.26
CA THR A 339 -3.62 0.58 15.50
C THR A 339 -4.88 -0.27 15.66
N TRP A 340 -4.83 -1.56 15.35
CA TRP A 340 -5.95 -2.51 15.47
C TRP A 340 -5.98 -3.21 16.83
N ARG A 341 -7.15 -3.66 17.24
CA ARG A 341 -7.40 -4.32 18.55
C ARG A 341 -6.94 -3.48 19.75
N ARG A 342 -6.94 -2.15 19.61
CA ARG A 342 -6.52 -1.18 20.62
C ARG A 342 -7.38 0.07 20.51
N PHE A 343 -7.52 0.82 21.60
CA PHE A 343 -8.20 2.11 21.56
C PHE A 343 -7.41 3.19 20.80
N TRP A 344 -6.09 2.99 20.71
CA TRP A 344 -5.17 3.81 19.91
C TRP A 344 -3.86 3.07 19.64
N TYR A 345 -2.90 3.80 19.10
CA TYR A 345 -1.60 3.30 18.69
C TYR A 345 -0.82 2.64 19.83
N ASP A 346 -0.41 1.38 19.65
CA ASP A 346 0.47 0.63 20.54
C ASP A 346 1.93 0.78 20.11
N HIS A 347 2.62 1.72 20.75
CA HIS A 347 4.00 2.06 20.43
C HIS A 347 4.98 0.91 20.67
N GLU A 348 4.84 0.21 21.79
CA GLU A 348 5.79 -0.84 22.19
C GLU A 348 5.70 -2.06 21.25
N THR A 349 4.48 -2.52 20.97
CA THR A 349 4.25 -3.61 20.02
C THR A 349 4.74 -3.23 18.62
N THR A 350 4.41 -2.03 18.16
CA THR A 350 4.90 -1.52 16.86
C THR A 350 6.42 -1.53 16.80
N ARG A 351 7.09 -0.91 17.79
CA ARG A 351 8.54 -0.80 17.80
C ARG A 351 9.22 -2.17 17.86
N SER A 352 8.66 -3.12 18.61
CA SER A 352 9.25 -4.44 18.81
C SER A 352 9.26 -5.30 17.55
N SER A 353 8.30 -5.12 16.64
CA SER A 353 8.24 -5.84 15.36
C SER A 353 8.83 -5.03 14.20
N LEU A 354 8.54 -3.74 14.14
CA LEU A 354 8.89 -2.89 12.99
C LEU A 354 10.39 -2.61 12.91
N VAL A 355 11.08 -2.40 14.04
CA VAL A 355 12.53 -2.13 14.03
C VAL A 355 13.33 -3.33 13.49
N PRO A 356 13.15 -4.58 13.95
CA PRO A 356 13.82 -5.73 13.35
C PRO A 356 13.41 -5.95 11.89
N CYS A 357 12.15 -5.72 11.51
CA CYS A 357 11.70 -5.78 10.12
C CYS A 357 12.50 -4.83 9.22
N ILE A 358 12.55 -3.54 9.55
CA ILE A 358 13.30 -2.54 8.76
C ILE A 358 14.78 -2.91 8.66
N ARG A 359 15.40 -3.40 9.74
CA ARG A 359 16.81 -3.85 9.72
C ARG A 359 17.03 -5.00 8.75
N ALA A 360 16.13 -6.00 8.78
CA ALA A 360 16.19 -7.14 7.87
C ALA A 360 15.99 -6.71 6.41
N CYS A 361 15.00 -5.88 6.12
CA CYS A 361 14.75 -5.36 4.78
C CYS A 361 15.96 -4.60 4.21
N ARG A 362 16.57 -3.72 5.02
CA ARG A 362 17.79 -3.00 4.61
C ARG A 362 18.95 -3.93 4.35
N LYS A 363 19.20 -4.88 5.26
CA LYS A 363 20.30 -5.87 5.11
C LYS A 363 20.09 -6.78 3.91
N SER A 364 18.85 -7.19 3.66
CA SER A 364 18.47 -8.01 2.50
C SER A 364 18.43 -7.20 1.18
N GLY A 365 18.57 -5.89 1.23
CA GLY A 365 18.54 -5.01 0.06
C GLY A 365 17.17 -4.87 -0.61
N LEU A 366 16.07 -5.13 0.13
CA LEU A 366 14.72 -4.88 -0.37
C LEU A 366 14.56 -3.43 -0.80
N LYS A 367 13.79 -3.22 -1.86
CA LYS A 367 13.59 -1.89 -2.45
C LYS A 367 12.29 -1.23 -2.02
N GLU A 368 11.31 -2.03 -1.58
CA GLU A 368 9.97 -1.54 -1.28
C GLU A 368 9.49 -2.04 0.09
N ILE A 369 9.00 -1.09 0.89
CA ILE A 369 8.38 -1.34 2.19
C ILE A 369 7.22 -0.38 2.40
N PHE A 370 6.14 -0.87 3.00
CA PHE A 370 5.06 -0.01 3.49
C PHE A 370 4.57 -0.47 4.86
N PHE A 371 3.85 0.44 5.53
CA PHE A 371 3.33 0.21 6.86
C PHE A 371 1.80 0.26 6.86
N THR A 372 1.18 -0.82 7.31
CA THR A 372 -0.27 -0.91 7.41
C THR A 372 -0.80 -0.22 8.67
N LEU A 373 -1.96 0.41 8.54
CA LEU A 373 -2.71 1.04 9.62
C LEU A 373 -4.10 0.37 9.68
N TRP A 374 -4.12 -0.89 10.11
CA TRP A 374 -5.36 -1.66 10.19
C TRP A 374 -6.34 -1.07 11.22
N GLY A 375 -7.63 -1.21 10.94
CA GLY A 375 -8.71 -0.68 11.74
C GLY A 375 -9.60 -1.74 12.41
N ASP A 376 -9.24 -3.03 12.31
CA ASP A 376 -10.10 -4.09 12.84
C ASP A 376 -10.20 -4.04 14.37
N ASN A 377 -11.41 -4.19 14.89
CA ASN A 377 -11.70 -4.28 16.32
C ASN A 377 -11.08 -3.15 17.16
N GLY A 378 -10.99 -1.94 16.58
CA GLY A 378 -10.53 -0.72 17.21
C GLY A 378 -11.65 0.25 17.58
#